data_1bda1142c90d689612e101aff4d95707
#
_entry.id   1bda1142c90d689612e101aff4d95707
#
_cell.length_a   1.000
_cell.length_b   1.000
_cell.length_c   1.000
_cell.angle_alpha   90.00
_cell.angle_beta   90.00
_cell.angle_gamma   90.00
#
_symmetry.space_group_name_H-M   'P 1'
#
loop_
_entity.id
_entity.type
_entity.pdbx_description
1 polymer ?
#
loop_
_entity_poly.entity_id
_entity_poly.type
_entity_poly.pdbx_seq_one_letter_code
_entity_poly.pdbx_strand_id
1 'polypeptide(L)'
;MEKNNRNSDWFEIRKGDDTVYAFCEHKHAQWVHSFLILGEKRSVLFDTGLGVCNIEEAIGPHLKTPLLVVNSHAHFDHIGNNWRFPEVYGHITDFSEKIAREGVSHEKLEGQFDECNFSGGWPDGFDGSTFAIPPYTLKPLADGEKIDLGDRCLEVLYCPGHSDDGIMLWD
;
A
#
# COMPACT_ATOMS: atom_id res chain seq x y z
N MET A 1 -0.83 -19.57 -24.95
CA MET A 1 -0.20 -18.30 -24.54
C MET A 1 -0.40 -18.20 -23.04
N GLU A 2 0.60 -18.57 -22.27
CA GLU A 2 0.61 -18.35 -20.83
C GLU A 2 0.57 -16.84 -20.60
N LYS A 3 -0.45 -16.37 -19.87
CA LYS A 3 -0.45 -15.00 -19.35
C LYS A 3 0.74 -14.92 -18.40
N ASN A 4 1.80 -14.25 -18.83
CA ASN A 4 2.93 -13.89 -17.97
C ASN A 4 2.32 -13.13 -16.79
N ASN A 5 2.32 -13.74 -15.61
CA ASN A 5 1.75 -13.15 -14.40
C ASN A 5 2.76 -12.13 -13.88
N ARG A 6 2.65 -10.88 -14.37
CA ARG A 6 3.58 -9.76 -14.11
C ARG A 6 3.77 -9.47 -12.62
N ASN A 7 2.77 -9.84 -11.80
CA ASN A 7 2.81 -9.64 -10.35
C ASN A 7 3.70 -10.68 -9.64
N SER A 8 3.86 -11.89 -10.21
CA SER A 8 4.58 -12.99 -9.53
C SER A 8 6.08 -12.72 -9.34
N ASP A 9 6.66 -11.84 -10.16
CA ASP A 9 8.10 -11.57 -10.13
C ASP A 9 8.44 -10.20 -9.49
N TRP A 10 7.44 -9.33 -9.27
CA TRP A 10 7.64 -8.01 -8.67
C TRP A 10 7.66 -8.07 -7.15
N PHE A 11 6.65 -8.69 -6.55
CA PHE A 11 6.56 -8.83 -5.11
C PHE A 11 7.31 -10.06 -4.61
N GLU A 12 8.28 -9.87 -3.73
CA GLU A 12 8.78 -10.96 -2.89
C GLU A 12 7.80 -11.12 -1.72
N ILE A 13 7.09 -12.24 -1.68
CA ILE A 13 6.10 -12.51 -0.63
C ILE A 13 6.76 -13.25 0.52
N ARG A 14 6.77 -12.64 1.70
CA ARG A 14 7.28 -13.24 2.93
C ARG A 14 6.14 -13.50 3.90
N LYS A 15 6.09 -14.69 4.42
CA LYS A 15 5.14 -15.08 5.46
C LYS A 15 5.79 -14.85 6.83
N GLY A 16 5.22 -13.94 7.63
CA GLY A 16 5.67 -13.70 9.01
C GLY A 16 5.20 -14.81 9.94
N ASP A 17 3.90 -15.08 9.92
CA ASP A 17 3.23 -16.20 10.60
C ASP A 17 2.05 -16.69 9.75
N ASP A 18 1.11 -17.46 10.34
CA ASP A 18 -0.04 -17.98 9.60
C ASP A 18 -1.06 -16.89 9.22
N THR A 19 -0.94 -15.69 9.76
CA THR A 19 -1.90 -14.60 9.63
C THR A 19 -1.32 -13.33 9.02
N VAL A 20 0.01 -13.21 8.86
CA VAL A 20 0.66 -12.00 8.32
C VAL A 20 1.56 -12.33 7.14
N TYR A 21 1.34 -11.61 6.03
CA TYR A 21 2.19 -11.66 4.83
C TYR A 21 2.75 -10.28 4.53
N ALA A 22 4.05 -10.20 4.25
CA ALA A 22 4.68 -9.00 3.71
C ALA A 22 4.86 -9.12 2.19
N PHE A 23 4.44 -8.10 1.47
CA PHE A 23 4.63 -7.94 0.03
C PHE A 23 5.74 -6.92 -0.17
N CYS A 24 6.92 -7.40 -0.55
CA CYS A 24 8.16 -6.63 -0.56
C CYS A 24 8.51 -6.23 -2.00
N GLU A 25 8.74 -4.93 -2.25
CA GLU A 25 9.09 -4.37 -3.56
C GLU A 25 10.60 -4.08 -3.62
N HIS A 26 11.43 -5.12 -3.48
CA HIS A 26 12.90 -5.02 -3.35
C HIS A 26 13.62 -4.68 -4.67
N LYS A 27 12.91 -4.72 -5.79
CA LYS A 27 13.46 -4.31 -7.09
C LYS A 27 13.52 -2.79 -7.27
N HIS A 28 12.90 -2.02 -6.37
CA HIS A 28 12.98 -0.58 -6.34
C HIS A 28 13.90 -0.10 -5.19
N ALA A 29 14.59 1.02 -5.39
CA ALA A 29 15.55 1.57 -4.42
C ALA A 29 14.94 1.94 -3.04
N GLN A 30 13.64 2.20 -2.97
CA GLN A 30 12.92 2.48 -1.71
C GLN A 30 12.70 1.24 -0.82
N TRP A 31 12.76 0.03 -1.37
CA TRP A 31 12.58 -1.22 -0.59
C TRP A 31 11.28 -1.24 0.21
N VAL A 32 10.18 -0.92 -0.44
CA VAL A 32 8.86 -0.76 0.18
C VAL A 32 8.27 -2.10 0.60
N HIS A 33 7.50 -2.08 1.70
CA HIS A 33 6.77 -3.22 2.20
C HIS A 33 5.30 -2.85 2.44
N SER A 34 4.39 -3.70 1.98
CA SER A 34 2.97 -3.68 2.36
C SER A 34 2.64 -4.95 3.13
N PHE A 35 1.71 -4.89 4.07
CA PHE A 35 1.39 -6.04 4.92
C PHE A 35 -0.07 -6.43 4.79
N LEU A 36 -0.34 -7.71 4.47
CA LEU A 36 -1.66 -8.30 4.57
C LEU A 36 -1.79 -9.02 5.91
N ILE A 37 -2.70 -8.52 6.76
CA ILE A 37 -3.00 -9.07 8.08
C ILE A 37 -4.36 -9.76 7.98
N LEU A 38 -4.36 -11.08 8.11
CA LEU A 38 -5.57 -11.90 7.99
C LEU A 38 -6.31 -11.96 9.33
N GLY A 39 -7.64 -12.03 9.25
CA GLY A 39 -8.51 -12.30 10.39
C GLY A 39 -9.76 -13.09 9.96
N GLU A 40 -10.49 -13.62 10.94
CA GLU A 40 -11.67 -14.46 10.69
C GLU A 40 -12.88 -13.68 10.15
N LYS A 41 -13.02 -12.40 10.51
CA LYS A 41 -14.13 -11.54 10.12
C LYS A 41 -13.78 -10.62 8.95
N ARG A 42 -12.57 -10.09 8.93
CA ARG A 42 -11.99 -9.25 7.87
C ARG A 42 -10.48 -9.30 7.91
N SER A 43 -9.85 -8.91 6.81
CA SER A 43 -8.40 -8.73 6.72
C SER A 43 -8.05 -7.26 6.51
N VAL A 44 -6.83 -6.87 6.85
CA VAL A 44 -6.29 -5.53 6.61
C VAL A 44 -5.13 -5.63 5.62
N LEU A 45 -5.14 -4.79 4.59
CA LEU A 45 -3.95 -4.45 3.82
C LEU A 45 -3.40 -3.14 4.38
N PHE A 46 -2.24 -3.18 4.99
CA PHE A 46 -1.54 -2.02 5.52
C PHE A 46 -0.51 -1.56 4.51
N ASP A 47 -0.76 -0.42 3.89
CA ASP A 47 -0.12 0.19 2.73
C ASP A 47 -0.36 -0.57 1.40
N THR A 48 -0.20 0.16 0.30
CA THR A 48 -0.46 -0.35 -1.05
C THR A 48 0.76 -0.27 -1.98
N GLY A 49 1.92 0.08 -1.43
CA GLY A 49 3.20 0.09 -2.12
C GLY A 49 3.35 1.18 -3.18
N LEU A 50 4.31 0.98 -4.07
CA LEU A 50 4.72 1.93 -5.11
C LEU A 50 3.70 2.12 -6.25
N GLY A 51 2.83 1.13 -6.48
CA GLY A 51 1.90 1.18 -7.61
C GLY A 51 2.48 0.67 -8.95
N VAL A 52 3.70 0.15 -8.94
CA VAL A 52 4.37 -0.41 -10.12
C VAL A 52 3.65 -1.65 -10.65
N CYS A 53 3.26 -2.54 -9.75
CA CYS A 53 2.44 -3.71 -10.04
C CYS A 53 1.15 -3.70 -9.21
N ASN A 54 0.17 -4.49 -9.65
CA ASN A 54 -1.15 -4.53 -9.01
C ASN A 54 -1.10 -5.37 -7.72
N ILE A 55 -1.10 -4.69 -6.57
CA ILE A 55 -1.08 -5.36 -5.27
C ILE A 55 -2.39 -6.13 -4.99
N GLU A 56 -3.55 -5.68 -5.50
CA GLU A 56 -4.82 -6.36 -5.34
C GLU A 56 -4.76 -7.78 -5.92
N GLU A 57 -4.15 -7.93 -7.11
CA GLU A 57 -3.93 -9.25 -7.72
C GLU A 57 -2.93 -10.09 -6.91
N ALA A 58 -1.90 -9.47 -6.34
CA ALA A 58 -0.88 -10.18 -5.56
C ALA A 58 -1.43 -10.73 -4.24
N ILE A 59 -2.28 -9.96 -3.53
CA ILE A 59 -2.89 -10.41 -2.28
C ILE A 59 -4.04 -11.40 -2.48
N GLY A 60 -4.71 -11.36 -3.64
CA GLY A 60 -5.92 -12.15 -3.94
C GLY A 60 -5.84 -13.63 -3.55
N PRO A 61 -4.76 -14.37 -3.89
CA PRO A 61 -4.60 -15.78 -3.51
C PRO A 61 -4.59 -16.06 -1.99
N HIS A 62 -4.25 -15.05 -1.18
CA HIS A 62 -4.14 -15.15 0.29
C HIS A 62 -5.41 -14.66 0.99
N LEU A 63 -6.21 -13.81 0.33
CA LEU A 63 -7.38 -13.17 0.90
C LEU A 63 -8.58 -14.13 1.00
N LYS A 64 -9.16 -14.26 2.21
CA LYS A 64 -10.31 -15.14 2.46
C LYS A 64 -11.52 -14.43 3.03
N THR A 65 -11.33 -13.21 3.52
CA THR A 65 -12.35 -12.40 4.20
C THR A 65 -12.40 -10.99 3.57
N PRO A 66 -13.46 -10.20 3.81
CA PRO A 66 -13.53 -8.81 3.33
C PRO A 66 -12.29 -8.01 3.70
N LEU A 67 -11.78 -7.22 2.75
CA LEU A 67 -10.57 -6.43 2.91
C LEU A 67 -10.89 -5.01 3.40
N LEU A 68 -10.12 -4.54 4.37
CA LEU A 68 -9.98 -3.14 4.73
C LEU A 68 -8.57 -2.67 4.31
N VAL A 69 -8.48 -1.58 3.58
CA VAL A 69 -7.18 -1.00 3.20
C VAL A 69 -6.88 0.17 4.13
N VAL A 70 -5.71 0.15 4.75
CA VAL A 70 -5.26 1.16 5.70
C VAL A 70 -3.89 1.67 5.29
N ASN A 71 -3.68 2.98 5.25
CA ASN A 71 -2.35 3.55 5.04
C ASN A 71 -1.69 3.93 6.35
N SER A 72 -0.39 3.64 6.44
CA SER A 72 0.47 4.15 7.49
C SER A 72 0.63 5.66 7.40
N HIS A 73 0.79 6.19 6.18
CA HIS A 73 0.88 7.61 5.84
C HIS A 73 0.76 7.81 4.32
N ALA A 74 0.66 9.06 3.85
CA ALA A 74 0.36 9.40 2.46
C ALA A 74 1.58 9.70 1.59
N HIS A 75 2.79 9.19 1.89
CA HIS A 75 3.89 9.25 0.95
C HIS A 75 3.68 8.31 -0.23
N PHE A 76 4.22 8.70 -1.40
CA PHE A 76 3.95 8.08 -2.69
C PHE A 76 4.22 6.56 -2.72
N ASP A 77 5.22 6.11 -1.97
CA ASP A 77 5.67 4.72 -1.90
C ASP A 77 4.78 3.82 -1.03
N HIS A 78 3.80 4.40 -0.33
CA HIS A 78 2.80 3.70 0.49
C HIS A 78 1.39 3.71 -0.11
N ILE A 79 1.12 4.57 -1.09
CA ILE A 79 -0.23 4.83 -1.62
C ILE A 79 -0.40 4.50 -3.10
N GLY A 80 0.60 3.92 -3.74
CA GLY A 80 0.66 3.77 -5.20
C GLY A 80 -0.49 3.00 -5.84
N ASN A 81 -1.12 2.07 -5.11
CA ASN A 81 -2.29 1.33 -5.56
C ASN A 81 -3.61 1.75 -4.89
N ASN A 82 -3.65 2.83 -4.09
CA ASN A 82 -4.86 3.24 -3.36
C ASN A 82 -6.09 3.41 -4.26
N TRP A 83 -5.90 3.98 -5.44
CA TRP A 83 -6.94 4.25 -6.43
C TRP A 83 -7.66 3.00 -6.96
N ARG A 84 -7.10 1.80 -6.75
CA ARG A 84 -7.71 0.52 -7.14
C ARG A 84 -8.79 0.08 -6.15
N PHE A 85 -8.79 0.62 -4.94
CA PHE A 85 -9.73 0.26 -3.89
C PHE A 85 -10.86 1.29 -3.78
N PRO A 86 -12.10 0.87 -3.48
CA PRO A 86 -13.24 1.79 -3.36
C PRO A 86 -13.01 2.89 -2.33
N GLU A 87 -12.35 2.54 -1.23
CA GLU A 87 -11.98 3.45 -0.15
C GLU A 87 -10.77 2.92 0.60
N VAL A 88 -9.97 3.84 1.13
CA VAL A 88 -8.78 3.59 1.92
C VAL A 88 -8.90 4.35 3.22
N TYR A 89 -8.43 3.80 4.32
CA TYR A 89 -8.51 4.39 5.64
C TYR A 89 -7.12 4.88 6.08
N GLY A 90 -7.08 6.01 6.80
CA GLY A 90 -5.86 6.59 7.33
C GLY A 90 -6.13 7.79 8.22
N HIS A 91 -5.10 8.32 8.84
CA HIS A 91 -5.22 9.54 9.64
C HIS A 91 -5.37 10.77 8.73
N ILE A 92 -6.37 11.62 9.02
CA ILE A 92 -6.66 12.80 8.21
C ILE A 92 -5.86 13.99 8.71
N THR A 93 -5.03 14.53 7.83
CA THR A 93 -4.37 15.83 7.95
C THR A 93 -4.58 16.62 6.67
N ASP A 94 -4.23 17.91 6.66
CA ASP A 94 -4.27 18.72 5.43
C ASP A 94 -3.41 18.10 4.31
N PHE A 95 -2.30 17.45 4.68
CA PHE A 95 -1.41 16.76 3.73
C PHE A 95 -2.08 15.53 3.13
N SER A 96 -2.53 14.57 3.97
CA SER A 96 -3.12 13.31 3.50
C SER A 96 -4.43 13.54 2.71
N GLU A 97 -5.26 14.49 3.15
CA GLU A 97 -6.49 14.87 2.44
C GLU A 97 -6.21 15.49 1.08
N LYS A 98 -5.20 16.37 1.00
CA LYS A 98 -4.76 16.97 -0.26
C LYS A 98 -4.25 15.91 -1.23
N ILE A 99 -3.38 15.00 -0.78
CA ILE A 99 -2.85 13.90 -1.61
C ILE A 99 -3.98 13.00 -2.11
N ALA A 100 -4.92 12.60 -1.24
CA ALA A 100 -6.04 11.76 -1.63
C ALA A 100 -6.92 12.42 -2.71
N ARG A 101 -7.21 13.73 -2.56
CA ARG A 101 -8.04 14.49 -3.48
C ARG A 101 -7.39 14.76 -4.83
N GLU A 102 -6.07 15.06 -4.84
CA GLU A 102 -5.35 15.51 -6.04
C GLU A 102 -4.57 14.38 -6.72
N GLY A 103 -4.25 13.30 -5.99
CA GLY A 103 -3.24 12.33 -6.41
C GLY A 103 -1.82 12.91 -6.35
N VAL A 104 -0.87 12.21 -6.96
CA VAL A 104 0.51 12.67 -7.12
C VAL A 104 0.86 12.65 -8.60
N SER A 105 1.07 13.83 -9.18
CA SER A 105 1.43 13.94 -10.59
C SER A 105 2.86 13.45 -10.83
N HIS A 106 3.18 13.10 -12.09
CA HIS A 106 4.51 12.66 -12.49
C HIS A 106 5.59 13.67 -12.07
N GLU A 107 5.34 14.97 -12.26
CA GLU A 107 6.30 16.03 -11.92
C GLU A 107 6.60 16.08 -10.41
N LYS A 108 5.63 15.73 -9.56
CA LYS A 108 5.82 15.68 -8.10
C LYS A 108 6.57 14.44 -7.64
N LEU A 109 6.70 13.42 -8.48
CA LEU A 109 7.46 12.20 -8.20
C LEU A 109 8.95 12.36 -8.48
N GLU A 110 9.37 13.42 -9.20
CA GLU A 110 10.75 13.92 -9.37
C GLU A 110 11.83 12.83 -9.50
N GLY A 111 11.75 12.01 -10.54
CA GLY A 111 12.74 10.97 -10.81
C GLY A 111 12.68 9.74 -9.90
N GLN A 112 11.72 9.66 -8.96
CA GLN A 112 11.59 8.48 -8.11
C GLN A 112 11.36 7.20 -8.91
N PHE A 113 10.71 7.32 -10.08
CA PHE A 113 10.43 6.22 -10.99
C PHE A 113 11.35 6.16 -12.20
N ASP A 114 12.51 6.82 -12.16
CA ASP A 114 13.54 6.67 -13.19
C ASP A 114 14.05 5.23 -13.22
N GLU A 115 14.38 4.74 -14.41
CA GLU A 115 14.81 3.35 -14.63
C GLU A 115 16.01 2.94 -13.75
N CYS A 116 16.90 3.88 -13.43
CA CYS A 116 18.05 3.63 -12.57
C CYS A 116 17.71 3.28 -11.11
N ASN A 117 16.47 3.58 -10.66
CA ASN A 117 15.96 3.19 -9.34
C ASN A 117 15.44 1.75 -9.30
N PHE A 118 15.43 1.05 -10.44
CA PHE A 118 14.92 -0.31 -10.56
C PHE A 118 16.05 -1.29 -10.82
N SER A 119 16.15 -2.33 -10.01
CA SER A 119 17.09 -3.43 -10.24
C SER A 119 16.65 -4.23 -11.46
N GLY A 120 17.41 -4.11 -12.57
CA GLY A 120 17.10 -4.75 -13.84
C GLY A 120 16.19 -3.94 -14.76
N GLY A 121 16.00 -2.64 -14.47
CA GLY A 121 15.13 -1.76 -15.24
C GLY A 121 13.66 -1.88 -14.90
N TRP A 122 12.81 -1.18 -15.61
CA TRP A 122 11.36 -1.22 -15.40
C TRP A 122 10.78 -2.61 -15.68
N PRO A 123 9.84 -3.08 -14.87
CA PRO A 123 9.12 -4.32 -15.18
C PRO A 123 8.25 -4.16 -16.43
N ASP A 124 8.02 -5.26 -17.14
CA ASP A 124 7.24 -5.29 -18.38
C ASP A 124 5.88 -4.59 -18.21
N GLY A 125 5.63 -3.59 -19.08
CA GLY A 125 4.39 -2.82 -19.14
C GLY A 125 4.23 -1.74 -18.09
N PHE A 126 5.28 -1.45 -17.31
CA PHE A 126 5.39 -0.24 -16.50
C PHE A 126 6.18 0.84 -17.28
N ASP A 127 5.72 2.07 -17.21
CA ASP A 127 6.40 3.24 -17.77
C ASP A 127 6.55 4.32 -16.70
N GLY A 128 7.72 4.35 -16.07
CA GLY A 128 8.04 5.33 -15.02
C GLY A 128 8.09 6.77 -15.53
N SER A 129 8.34 6.98 -16.84
CA SER A 129 8.45 8.33 -17.43
C SER A 129 7.13 9.12 -17.45
N THR A 130 6.00 8.42 -17.29
CA THR A 130 4.66 9.02 -17.29
C THR A 130 3.85 8.64 -16.05
N PHE A 131 4.43 7.85 -15.16
CA PHE A 131 3.74 7.34 -13.98
C PHE A 131 3.25 8.47 -13.08
N ALA A 132 2.02 8.33 -12.60
CA ALA A 132 1.37 9.22 -11.63
C ALA A 132 0.44 8.39 -10.75
N ILE A 133 0.17 8.86 -9.55
CA ILE A 133 -0.77 8.21 -8.63
C ILE A 133 -2.11 8.94 -8.74
N PRO A 134 -3.17 8.26 -9.20
CA PRO A 134 -4.50 8.88 -9.31
C PRO A 134 -5.09 9.27 -7.95
N PRO A 135 -6.05 10.21 -7.91
CA PRO A 135 -6.87 10.48 -6.72
C PRO A 135 -7.57 9.23 -6.19
N TYR A 136 -7.82 9.20 -4.89
CA TYR A 136 -8.49 8.10 -4.22
C TYR A 136 -9.40 8.59 -3.09
N THR A 137 -10.28 7.73 -2.59
CA THR A 137 -11.17 8.05 -1.48
C THR A 137 -10.49 7.71 -0.16
N LEU A 138 -10.19 8.73 0.66
CA LEU A 138 -9.63 8.56 2.00
C LEU A 138 -10.74 8.69 3.04
N LYS A 139 -10.78 7.75 3.98
CA LYS A 139 -11.68 7.71 5.13
C LYS A 139 -10.88 7.87 6.43
N PRO A 140 -11.42 8.57 7.44
CA PRO A 140 -10.69 8.79 8.67
C PRO A 140 -10.52 7.53 9.51
N LEU A 141 -9.32 7.42 10.12
CA LEU A 141 -9.03 6.57 11.27
C LEU A 141 -8.51 7.45 12.41
N ALA A 142 -9.12 7.32 13.58
CA ALA A 142 -8.73 8.07 14.77
C ALA A 142 -7.71 7.31 15.62
N ASP A 143 -6.90 8.07 16.37
CA ASP A 143 -6.03 7.51 17.42
C ASP A 143 -6.86 6.72 18.45
N GLY A 144 -6.40 5.52 18.81
CA GLY A 144 -7.10 4.60 19.72
C GLY A 144 -8.28 3.86 19.08
N GLU A 145 -8.59 4.10 17.80
CA GLU A 145 -9.65 3.35 17.10
C GLU A 145 -9.27 1.88 16.96
N LYS A 146 -10.28 1.00 17.10
CA LYS A 146 -10.08 -0.43 17.06
C LYS A 146 -10.65 -1.05 15.80
N ILE A 147 -9.82 -1.84 15.11
CA ILE A 147 -10.18 -2.61 13.93
C ILE A 147 -10.34 -4.06 14.35
N ASP A 148 -11.60 -4.51 14.51
CA ASP A 148 -11.96 -5.88 14.87
C ASP A 148 -11.80 -6.80 13.65
N LEU A 149 -10.86 -7.75 13.71
CA LEU A 149 -10.63 -8.76 12.69
C LEU A 149 -11.34 -10.09 12.97
N GLY A 150 -11.97 -10.23 14.15
CA GLY A 150 -12.71 -11.41 14.61
C GLY A 150 -11.94 -12.16 15.70
N ASP A 151 -10.83 -12.74 15.35
CA ASP A 151 -9.90 -13.47 16.21
C ASP A 151 -8.86 -12.58 16.89
N ARG A 152 -8.68 -11.36 16.38
CA ARG A 152 -7.74 -10.35 16.89
C ARG A 152 -8.28 -8.94 16.67
N CYS A 153 -7.71 -7.96 17.33
CA CYS A 153 -8.15 -6.56 17.25
C CYS A 153 -6.92 -5.64 17.15
N LEU A 154 -6.82 -4.91 16.04
CA LEU A 154 -5.76 -3.94 15.85
C LEU A 154 -6.18 -2.59 16.41
N GLU A 155 -5.31 -1.95 17.19
CA GLU A 155 -5.49 -0.59 17.69
C GLU A 155 -4.67 0.38 16.84
N VAL A 156 -5.30 1.48 16.41
CA VAL A 156 -4.63 2.55 15.65
C VAL A 156 -3.90 3.45 16.63
N LEU A 157 -2.60 3.62 16.44
CA LEU A 157 -1.76 4.52 17.21
C LEU A 157 -1.29 5.67 16.30
N TYR A 158 -1.69 6.91 16.62
CA TYR A 158 -1.19 8.09 15.93
C TYR A 158 0.27 8.32 16.29
N CYS A 159 1.13 8.35 15.29
CA CYS A 159 2.59 8.38 15.44
C CYS A 159 3.22 9.39 14.47
N PRO A 160 2.98 10.71 14.62
CA PRO A 160 3.56 11.72 13.78
C PRO A 160 5.08 11.80 13.98
N GLY A 161 5.80 12.16 12.91
CA GLY A 161 7.26 12.32 12.96
C GLY A 161 7.84 12.34 11.55
N HIS A 162 7.94 11.18 10.91
CA HIS A 162 8.33 11.07 9.49
C HIS A 162 7.29 11.73 8.57
N SER A 163 6.01 11.58 8.89
CA SER A 163 4.87 12.27 8.27
C SER A 163 3.91 12.74 9.35
N ASP A 164 3.15 13.80 9.10
CA ASP A 164 2.18 14.36 10.07
C ASP A 164 0.90 13.51 10.19
N ASP A 165 0.64 12.65 9.21
CA ASP A 165 -0.48 11.71 9.16
C ASP A 165 -0.09 10.28 9.57
N GLY A 166 1.13 10.10 10.10
CA GLY A 166 1.67 8.77 10.42
C GLY A 166 0.89 8.02 11.47
N ILE A 167 0.55 6.75 11.19
CA ILE A 167 -0.06 5.82 12.15
C ILE A 167 0.67 4.48 12.17
N MET A 168 0.52 3.76 13.27
CA MET A 168 0.87 2.36 13.43
C MET A 168 -0.35 1.54 13.79
N LEU A 169 -0.31 0.24 13.53
CA LEU A 169 -1.30 -0.72 13.99
C LEU A 169 -0.66 -1.59 15.07
N TRP A 170 -1.27 -1.60 16.23
CA TRP A 170 -0.88 -2.42 17.38
C TRP A 170 -1.85 -3.59 17.54
N ASP A 171 -1.30 -4.80 17.68
CA ASP A 171 -2.04 -6.04 17.81
C ASP A 171 -1.98 -6.58 19.23
#